data_fe0ab619b69d5a8be82651702f4102bf
#
_entry.id   fe0ab619b69d5a8be82651702f4102bf
#
_cell.length_a   1.000
_cell.length_b   1.000
_cell.length_c   1.000
_cell.angle_alpha   90.00
_cell.angle_beta   90.00
_cell.angle_gamma   90.00
#
_symmetry.space_group_name_H-M   'P 1'
#
loop_
_entity.id
_entity.type
_entity.pdbx_description
1 polymer ?
#
loop_
_entity_poly.entity_id
_entity_poly.type
_entity_poly.pdbx_seq_one_letter_code
_entity_poly.pdbx_strand_id
1 'polypeptide(L)'
;MDENDLKQQIDTLIRSYPDFPSKGVLFRRVNLIICLSLIKDKLSPRLGLKDVLPLFSKPTLVHSLCCYVANRYKNKIDLVAGLEARGFLFGPIIALELGIPFVPVRKQGKLPGPIISASYQKEYGKDVFEVQQGALSAGQRVLIVDDLLATGGSLHAAEQLVKQTGATVYANFVVIELGDLNGRKVLASEVDAFLTY
;
A
#
# COMPACT_ATOMS: atom_id res chain seq x y z
N MET A 1 8.17 -2.02 23.23
CA MET A 1 9.08 -2.33 22.12
C MET A 1 9.43 -1.01 21.47
N ASP A 2 10.70 -0.71 21.33
CA ASP A 2 11.11 0.47 20.59
C ASP A 2 11.01 0.25 19.06
N GLU A 3 11.14 1.33 18.27
CA GLU A 3 10.96 1.27 16.81
C GLU A 3 12.01 0.38 16.13
N ASN A 4 13.26 0.42 16.60
CA ASN A 4 14.35 -0.33 15.99
C ASN A 4 14.20 -1.84 16.24
N ASP A 5 13.81 -2.20 17.46
CA ASP A 5 13.51 -3.59 17.81
C ASP A 5 12.31 -4.13 17.01
N LEU A 6 11.26 -3.32 16.86
CA LEU A 6 10.10 -3.67 16.04
C LEU A 6 10.48 -3.86 14.55
N LYS A 7 11.29 -2.95 13.99
CA LYS A 7 11.80 -3.06 12.62
C LYS A 7 12.61 -4.34 12.42
N GLN A 8 13.54 -4.63 13.32
CA GLN A 8 14.38 -5.82 13.24
C GLN A 8 13.55 -7.11 13.28
N GLN A 9 12.60 -7.21 14.20
CA GLN A 9 11.75 -8.39 14.30
C GLN A 9 10.85 -8.57 13.07
N ILE A 10 10.28 -7.51 12.53
CA ILE A 10 9.47 -7.57 11.30
C ILE A 10 10.34 -7.95 10.11
N ASP A 11 11.52 -7.35 9.95
CA ASP A 11 12.44 -7.64 8.84
C ASP A 11 12.80 -9.14 8.76
N THR A 12 13.00 -9.79 9.91
CA THR A 12 13.28 -11.24 9.94
C THR A 12 12.16 -12.12 9.39
N LEU A 13 10.93 -11.61 9.35
CA LEU A 13 9.76 -12.33 8.85
C LEU A 13 9.47 -12.03 7.37
N ILE A 14 10.02 -10.96 6.82
CA ILE A 14 9.84 -10.62 5.40
C ILE A 14 10.61 -11.61 4.55
N ARG A 15 9.88 -12.33 3.69
CA ARG A 15 10.49 -13.30 2.77
C ARG A 15 10.78 -12.68 1.42
N SER A 16 11.90 -13.07 0.83
CA SER A 16 12.30 -12.66 -0.53
C SER A 16 12.24 -13.84 -1.47
N TYR A 17 11.57 -13.66 -2.60
CA TYR A 17 11.43 -14.69 -3.65
C TYR A 17 12.00 -14.14 -4.97
N PRO A 18 13.27 -14.39 -5.29
CA PRO A 18 13.94 -13.77 -6.44
C PRO A 18 13.34 -14.18 -7.80
N ASP A 19 12.75 -15.38 -7.88
CA ASP A 19 12.29 -15.98 -9.14
C ASP A 19 10.78 -16.33 -9.13
N PHE A 20 9.98 -15.65 -8.29
CA PHE A 20 8.54 -15.88 -8.22
C PHE A 20 7.79 -15.13 -9.33
N PRO A 21 6.75 -15.73 -9.97
CA PRO A 21 6.15 -17.05 -9.71
C PRO A 21 6.87 -18.22 -10.38
N SER A 22 7.70 -18.00 -11.38
CA SER A 22 8.58 -19.01 -11.95
C SER A 22 9.55 -18.40 -12.95
N LYS A 23 10.72 -19.04 -13.09
CA LYS A 23 11.80 -18.63 -13.98
C LYS A 23 11.31 -18.58 -15.44
N GLY A 24 11.23 -17.40 -16.04
CA GLY A 24 10.93 -17.20 -17.45
C GLY A 24 9.44 -17.19 -17.86
N VAL A 25 8.47 -17.32 -16.96
CA VAL A 25 7.04 -17.31 -17.30
C VAL A 25 6.40 -15.94 -17.09
N LEU A 26 5.86 -15.39 -18.19
CA LEU A 26 5.06 -14.16 -18.20
C LEU A 26 3.67 -14.45 -17.63
N PHE A 27 3.42 -14.16 -16.38
CA PHE A 27 2.11 -14.45 -15.77
C PHE A 27 1.12 -13.30 -15.98
N ARG A 28 0.05 -13.56 -16.72
CA ARG A 28 -0.98 -12.58 -17.14
C ARG A 28 -1.99 -12.14 -16.06
N ARG A 29 -1.90 -12.59 -14.80
CA ARG A 29 -2.99 -12.40 -13.81
C ARG A 29 -2.63 -11.96 -12.40
N VAL A 30 -1.40 -11.59 -12.06
CA VAL A 30 -1.07 -11.10 -10.71
C VAL A 30 -0.38 -9.75 -10.84
N ASN A 31 -1.09 -8.71 -10.48
CA ASN A 31 -0.75 -7.31 -10.79
C ASN A 31 0.56 -6.76 -10.19
N LEU A 32 1.18 -7.43 -9.25
CA LEU A 32 2.46 -7.02 -8.67
C LEU A 32 3.67 -7.62 -9.42
N ILE A 33 3.50 -8.80 -10.01
CA ILE A 33 4.57 -9.57 -10.65
C ILE A 33 4.97 -8.99 -12.00
N ILE A 34 4.03 -8.35 -12.71
CA ILE A 34 4.29 -7.73 -14.02
C ILE A 34 5.26 -6.56 -13.89
N CYS A 35 5.17 -5.78 -12.83
CA CYS A 35 6.09 -4.68 -12.58
C CYS A 35 7.55 -5.17 -12.39
N LEU A 36 7.73 -6.33 -11.76
CA LEU A 36 9.07 -6.90 -11.52
C LEU A 36 9.66 -7.63 -12.73
N SER A 37 8.84 -8.18 -13.65
CA SER A 37 9.35 -8.89 -14.83
C SER A 37 9.95 -8.00 -15.91
N LEU A 38 9.50 -6.75 -16.00
CA LEU A 38 9.98 -5.77 -16.99
C LEU A 38 11.22 -5.01 -16.55
N ILE A 39 11.47 -5.01 -15.25
CA ILE A 39 12.63 -4.35 -14.66
C ILE A 39 13.79 -5.36 -14.52
N LYS A 40 13.60 -6.61 -14.95
CA LYS A 40 14.58 -7.70 -14.79
C LYS A 40 15.97 -7.36 -15.33
N ASP A 41 16.04 -6.55 -16.38
CA ASP A 41 17.32 -6.12 -16.98
C ASP A 41 18.00 -4.97 -16.23
N LYS A 42 17.31 -4.35 -15.27
CA LYS A 42 17.82 -3.22 -14.47
C LYS A 42 17.88 -3.50 -12.97
N LEU A 43 17.28 -4.61 -12.48
CA LEU A 43 17.27 -4.93 -11.07
C LEU A 43 18.44 -5.82 -10.67
N SER A 44 19.09 -5.41 -9.58
CA SER A 44 20.03 -6.24 -8.85
C SER A 44 19.38 -7.59 -8.47
N PRO A 45 20.09 -8.70 -8.48
CA PRO A 45 19.62 -10.01 -8.00
C PRO A 45 19.06 -10.00 -6.56
N ARG A 46 19.25 -8.91 -5.84
CA ARG A 46 18.77 -8.71 -4.46
C ARG A 46 17.29 -8.30 -4.35
N LEU A 47 16.65 -7.87 -5.45
CA LEU A 47 15.26 -7.42 -5.44
C LEU A 47 14.30 -8.55 -5.84
N GLY A 48 14.14 -9.55 -4.98
CA GLY A 48 13.05 -10.54 -5.09
C GLY A 48 11.70 -9.94 -4.67
N LEU A 49 10.60 -10.65 -4.98
CA LEU A 49 9.29 -10.35 -4.40
C LEU A 49 9.40 -10.34 -2.88
N LYS A 50 9.03 -9.22 -2.24
CA LYS A 50 8.95 -9.13 -0.77
C LYS A 50 7.55 -9.53 -0.33
N ASP A 51 7.46 -10.48 0.57
CA ASP A 51 6.21 -11.02 1.09
C ASP A 51 6.03 -10.66 2.55
N VAL A 52 4.98 -9.90 2.84
CA VAL A 52 4.59 -9.48 4.21
C VAL A 52 3.70 -10.49 4.91
N LEU A 53 3.13 -11.47 4.19
CA LEU A 53 2.14 -12.40 4.76
C LEU A 53 2.69 -13.23 5.93
N PRO A 54 3.96 -13.66 5.96
CA PRO A 54 4.51 -14.36 7.12
C PRO A 54 4.41 -13.57 8.43
N LEU A 55 4.35 -12.23 8.37
CA LEU A 55 4.16 -11.38 9.56
C LEU A 55 2.87 -11.73 10.30
N PHE A 56 1.82 -12.15 9.59
CA PHE A 56 0.53 -12.52 10.18
C PHE A 56 0.55 -13.81 11.01
N SER A 57 1.63 -14.59 10.95
CA SER A 57 1.88 -15.67 11.90
C SER A 57 2.26 -15.17 13.30
N LYS A 58 2.53 -13.87 13.44
CA LYS A 58 2.94 -13.22 14.70
C LYS A 58 1.99 -12.04 15.00
N PRO A 59 0.78 -12.31 15.51
CA PRO A 59 -0.25 -11.28 15.68
C PRO A 59 0.19 -10.13 16.59
N THR A 60 1.05 -10.38 17.56
CA THR A 60 1.62 -9.33 18.42
C THR A 60 2.46 -8.32 17.64
N LEU A 61 3.24 -8.77 16.64
CA LEU A 61 4.04 -7.86 15.81
C LEU A 61 3.17 -7.07 14.85
N VAL A 62 2.13 -7.68 14.26
CA VAL A 62 1.14 -6.97 13.44
C VAL A 62 0.47 -5.88 14.25
N HIS A 63 0.00 -6.21 15.46
CA HIS A 63 -0.63 -5.24 16.35
C HIS A 63 0.36 -4.11 16.74
N SER A 64 1.59 -4.46 17.13
CA SER A 64 2.61 -3.45 17.46
C SER A 64 2.91 -2.50 16.31
N LEU A 65 2.98 -3.01 15.06
CA LEU A 65 3.15 -2.20 13.86
C LEU A 65 1.96 -1.25 13.66
N CYS A 66 0.73 -1.76 13.77
CA CYS A 66 -0.47 -0.94 13.60
C CYS A 66 -0.59 0.13 14.70
N CYS A 67 -0.27 -0.21 15.94
CA CYS A 67 -0.20 0.76 17.05
C CYS A 67 0.89 1.83 16.83
N TYR A 68 2.05 1.44 16.32
CA TYR A 68 3.12 2.39 15.97
C TYR A 68 2.62 3.40 14.94
N VAL A 69 1.98 2.92 13.87
CA VAL A 69 1.42 3.79 12.82
C VAL A 69 0.30 4.66 13.40
N ALA A 70 -0.63 4.08 14.16
CA ALA A 70 -1.71 4.83 14.79
C ALA A 70 -1.18 5.97 15.67
N ASN A 71 -0.19 5.72 16.52
CA ASN A 71 0.42 6.74 17.37
C ASN A 71 1.08 7.87 16.54
N ARG A 72 1.75 7.54 15.44
CA ARG A 72 2.40 8.49 14.55
C ARG A 72 1.40 9.44 13.87
N TYR A 73 0.19 8.96 13.57
CA TYR A 73 -0.85 9.72 12.87
C TYR A 73 -1.99 10.21 13.76
N LYS A 74 -1.92 9.97 15.06
CA LYS A 74 -2.93 10.43 16.03
C LYS A 74 -3.18 11.93 15.92
N ASN A 75 -4.46 12.32 15.79
CA ASN A 75 -4.92 13.71 15.60
C ASN A 75 -4.45 14.40 14.30
N LYS A 76 -3.81 13.69 13.39
CA LYS A 76 -3.30 14.24 12.13
C LYS A 76 -4.18 13.88 10.94
N ILE A 77 -4.92 12.80 11.03
CA ILE A 77 -5.77 12.25 9.98
C ILE A 77 -7.20 12.04 10.47
N ASP A 78 -8.14 12.01 9.55
CA ASP A 78 -9.56 11.87 9.83
C ASP A 78 -10.10 10.52 9.32
N LEU A 79 -9.32 9.81 8.47
CA LEU A 79 -9.75 8.58 7.81
C LEU A 79 -8.53 7.78 7.32
N VAL A 80 -8.65 6.44 7.33
CA VAL A 80 -7.70 5.52 6.71
C VAL A 80 -8.29 4.93 5.43
N ALA A 81 -7.57 5.00 4.31
CA ALA A 81 -7.93 4.37 3.05
C ALA A 81 -6.95 3.22 2.75
N GLY A 82 -7.43 1.98 2.71
CA GLY A 82 -6.58 0.82 2.42
C GLY A 82 -6.74 0.33 0.98
N LEU A 83 -5.63 -0.03 0.32
CA LEU A 83 -5.64 -0.53 -1.04
C LEU A 83 -5.88 -2.05 -1.11
N GLU A 84 -6.70 -2.49 -2.04
CA GLU A 84 -6.93 -3.92 -2.30
C GLU A 84 -5.65 -4.58 -2.86
N ALA A 85 -5.22 -5.69 -2.27
CA ALA A 85 -5.84 -6.42 -1.19
C ALA A 85 -5.05 -6.30 0.13
N ARG A 86 -3.72 -6.08 0.09
CA ARG A 86 -2.86 -6.20 1.27
C ARG A 86 -2.91 -4.98 2.19
N GLY A 87 -3.27 -3.80 1.67
CA GLY A 87 -3.60 -2.65 2.50
C GLY A 87 -4.78 -2.89 3.45
N PHE A 88 -5.70 -3.82 3.09
CA PHE A 88 -6.81 -4.22 3.97
C PHE A 88 -6.38 -5.03 5.19
N LEU A 89 -5.16 -5.55 5.19
CA LEU A 89 -4.66 -6.32 6.33
C LEU A 89 -4.19 -5.42 7.48
N PHE A 90 -3.80 -4.19 7.17
CA PHE A 90 -3.27 -3.22 8.13
C PHE A 90 -4.23 -2.05 8.37
N GLY A 91 -4.82 -1.53 7.31
CA GLY A 91 -5.65 -0.33 7.35
C GLY A 91 -6.79 -0.37 8.37
N PRO A 92 -7.63 -1.42 8.41
CA PRO A 92 -8.70 -1.53 9.40
C PRO A 92 -8.19 -1.54 10.85
N ILE A 93 -7.06 -2.20 11.12
CA ILE A 93 -6.48 -2.26 12.47
C ILE A 93 -6.01 -0.86 12.88
N ILE A 94 -5.29 -0.15 12.00
CA ILE A 94 -4.84 1.23 12.25
C ILE A 94 -6.04 2.16 12.50
N ALA A 95 -7.10 2.03 11.71
CA ALA A 95 -8.31 2.84 11.85
C ALA A 95 -9.02 2.58 13.21
N LEU A 96 -9.11 1.31 13.61
CA LEU A 96 -9.67 0.91 14.92
C LEU A 96 -8.84 1.48 16.08
N GLU A 97 -7.50 1.41 16.03
CA GLU A 97 -6.62 1.96 17.05
C GLU A 97 -6.75 3.49 17.17
N LEU A 98 -7.08 4.16 16.08
CA LEU A 98 -7.32 5.61 16.05
C LEU A 98 -8.76 6.01 16.38
N GLY A 99 -9.70 5.07 16.33
CA GLY A 99 -11.13 5.36 16.48
C GLY A 99 -11.71 6.19 15.33
N ILE A 100 -11.18 6.01 14.09
CA ILE A 100 -11.59 6.75 12.90
C ILE A 100 -12.09 5.80 11.79
N PRO A 101 -12.82 6.30 10.77
CA PRO A 101 -13.32 5.49 9.66
C PRO A 101 -12.21 4.82 8.84
N PHE A 102 -12.54 3.64 8.28
CA PHE A 102 -11.77 2.95 7.26
C PHE A 102 -12.56 2.91 5.94
N VAL A 103 -11.91 3.22 4.82
CA VAL A 103 -12.48 3.13 3.47
C VAL A 103 -11.66 2.18 2.61
N PRO A 104 -12.27 1.12 2.04
CA PRO A 104 -11.58 0.25 1.11
C PRO A 104 -11.47 0.91 -0.28
N VAL A 105 -10.25 1.01 -0.80
CA VAL A 105 -9.97 1.34 -2.19
C VAL A 105 -9.86 0.03 -2.97
N ARG A 106 -10.79 -0.22 -3.89
CA ARG A 106 -10.92 -1.50 -4.56
C ARG A 106 -10.64 -1.43 -6.06
N LYS A 107 -10.29 -2.56 -6.64
CA LYS A 107 -10.21 -2.70 -8.10
C LYS A 107 -11.60 -2.65 -8.72
N GLN A 108 -11.67 -2.22 -9.97
CA GLN A 108 -12.89 -2.02 -10.74
C GLN A 108 -13.86 -3.19 -10.64
N GLY A 109 -15.14 -2.87 -10.47
CA GLY A 109 -16.23 -3.84 -10.44
C GLY A 109 -16.34 -4.62 -9.12
N LYS A 110 -15.67 -4.18 -8.06
CA LYS A 110 -15.69 -4.85 -6.75
C LYS A 110 -16.59 -4.17 -5.72
N LEU A 111 -17.09 -2.98 -6.00
CA LEU A 111 -17.94 -2.20 -5.10
C LEU A 111 -19.38 -2.10 -5.62
N PRO A 112 -20.39 -2.27 -4.76
CA PRO A 112 -21.79 -2.03 -5.12
C PRO A 112 -22.13 -0.54 -5.05
N GLY A 113 -23.20 -0.16 -5.76
CA GLY A 113 -23.78 1.20 -5.73
C GLY A 113 -22.98 2.22 -6.54
N PRO A 114 -23.26 3.51 -6.33
CA PRO A 114 -22.53 4.60 -6.99
C PRO A 114 -21.07 4.64 -6.54
N ILE A 115 -20.16 4.80 -7.50
CA ILE A 115 -18.71 4.78 -7.28
C ILE A 115 -18.06 6.03 -7.86
N ILE A 116 -16.88 6.36 -7.32
CA ILE A 116 -15.90 7.28 -7.90
C ILE A 116 -14.71 6.43 -8.32
N SER A 117 -14.16 6.64 -9.52
CA SER A 117 -13.07 5.85 -10.04
C SER A 117 -11.91 6.71 -10.51
N ALA A 118 -10.69 6.22 -10.29
CA ALA A 118 -9.46 6.77 -10.88
C ALA A 118 -8.70 5.66 -11.60
N SER A 119 -8.24 5.98 -12.80
CA SER A 119 -7.46 5.04 -13.60
C SER A 119 -6.00 5.45 -13.62
N TYR A 120 -5.13 4.46 -13.64
CA TYR A 120 -3.71 4.66 -13.86
C TYR A 120 -3.18 3.71 -14.92
N GLN A 121 -2.20 4.21 -15.66
CA GLN A 121 -1.58 3.46 -16.74
C GLN A 121 -0.49 2.57 -16.16
N LYS A 122 -0.55 1.28 -16.47
CA LYS A 122 0.56 0.35 -16.33
C LYS A 122 1.21 0.16 -17.70
N GLU A 123 2.44 -0.28 -17.73
CA GLU A 123 3.13 -0.58 -18.99
C GLU A 123 2.36 -1.57 -19.89
N TYR A 124 1.51 -2.43 -19.28
CA TYR A 124 0.67 -3.42 -19.99
C TYR A 124 -0.79 -3.36 -19.54
N GLY A 125 -1.46 -2.22 -19.76
CA GLY A 125 -2.88 -2.07 -19.49
C GLY A 125 -3.21 -0.97 -18.49
N LYS A 126 -4.49 -0.77 -18.31
CA LYS A 126 -5.07 0.23 -17.42
C LYS A 126 -5.67 -0.49 -16.22
N ASP A 127 -5.23 -0.16 -15.01
CA ASP A 127 -5.94 -0.54 -13.80
C ASP A 127 -6.80 0.64 -13.33
N VAL A 128 -7.91 0.31 -12.70
CA VAL A 128 -8.85 1.28 -12.16
C VAL A 128 -9.09 0.95 -10.69
N PHE A 129 -8.92 1.94 -9.84
CA PHE A 129 -9.38 1.89 -8.47
C PHE A 129 -10.70 2.63 -8.29
N GLU A 130 -11.48 2.16 -7.34
CA GLU A 130 -12.82 2.65 -7.04
C GLU A 130 -13.00 2.82 -5.53
N VAL A 131 -13.76 3.85 -5.16
CA VAL A 131 -14.37 4.00 -3.83
C VAL A 131 -15.85 4.26 -3.97
N GLN A 132 -16.65 3.90 -2.98
CA GLN A 132 -18.07 4.24 -2.96
C GLN A 132 -18.25 5.77 -2.84
N GLN A 133 -19.20 6.30 -3.59
CA GLN A 133 -19.56 7.71 -3.51
C GLN A 133 -20.04 8.05 -2.09
N GLY A 134 -19.52 9.14 -1.52
CA GLY A 134 -19.83 9.55 -0.15
C GLY A 134 -18.99 8.85 0.94
N ALA A 135 -18.13 7.90 0.59
CA ALA A 135 -17.22 7.27 1.56
C ALA A 135 -16.10 8.21 2.04
N LEU A 136 -15.73 9.18 1.21
CA LEU A 136 -14.83 10.28 1.56
C LEU A 136 -15.56 11.61 1.38
N SER A 137 -15.25 12.57 2.25
CA SER A 137 -15.82 13.92 2.22
C SER A 137 -14.75 14.98 1.99
N ALA A 138 -15.14 16.08 1.36
CA ALA A 138 -14.23 17.20 1.14
C ALA A 138 -13.62 17.71 2.46
N GLY A 139 -12.34 18.05 2.43
CA GLY A 139 -11.61 18.56 3.58
C GLY A 139 -11.07 17.50 4.54
N GLN A 140 -11.46 16.22 4.42
CA GLN A 140 -10.88 15.16 5.24
C GLN A 140 -9.40 14.92 4.92
N ARG A 141 -8.61 14.64 5.95
CA ARG A 141 -7.19 14.26 5.86
C ARG A 141 -7.11 12.73 5.86
N VAL A 142 -6.59 12.17 4.80
CA VAL A 142 -6.59 10.72 4.55
C VAL A 142 -5.19 10.15 4.66
N LEU A 143 -5.03 9.05 5.40
CA LEU A 143 -3.86 8.17 5.33
C LEU A 143 -4.16 7.05 4.34
N ILE A 144 -3.39 6.94 3.25
CA ILE A 144 -3.46 5.80 2.35
C ILE A 144 -2.52 4.71 2.88
N VAL A 145 -3.00 3.47 2.93
CA VAL A 145 -2.25 2.33 3.48
C VAL A 145 -2.16 1.21 2.45
N ASP A 146 -0.93 0.76 2.18
CA ASP A 146 -0.65 -0.46 1.43
C ASP A 146 0.51 -1.23 2.08
N ASP A 147 0.82 -2.43 1.59
CA ASP A 147 1.94 -3.22 2.08
C ASP A 147 3.27 -2.84 1.44
N LEU A 148 3.26 -2.42 0.17
CA LEU A 148 4.46 -2.25 -0.63
C LEU A 148 4.40 -1.03 -1.53
N LEU A 149 5.46 -0.23 -1.52
CA LEU A 149 5.76 0.76 -2.55
C LEU A 149 6.84 0.20 -3.49
N ALA A 150 6.45 -0.06 -4.74
CA ALA A 150 7.36 -0.38 -5.84
C ALA A 150 7.53 0.84 -6.77
N THR A 151 6.88 0.86 -7.92
CA THR A 151 6.92 1.98 -8.88
C THR A 151 5.98 3.15 -8.51
N GLY A 152 5.13 3.00 -7.50
CA GLY A 152 4.23 4.03 -7.00
C GLY A 152 2.88 4.15 -7.73
N GLY A 153 2.65 3.39 -8.80
CA GLY A 153 1.44 3.54 -9.62
C GLY A 153 0.13 3.33 -8.85
N SER A 154 0.06 2.35 -7.96
CA SER A 154 -1.14 2.06 -7.16
C SER A 154 -1.44 3.20 -6.18
N LEU A 155 -0.43 3.66 -5.44
CA LEU A 155 -0.58 4.78 -4.51
C LEU A 155 -0.94 6.08 -5.25
N HIS A 156 -0.30 6.34 -6.40
CA HIS A 156 -0.64 7.50 -7.22
C HIS A 156 -2.10 7.49 -7.66
N ALA A 157 -2.62 6.34 -8.11
CA ALA A 157 -4.05 6.22 -8.47
C ALA A 157 -4.97 6.49 -7.26
N ALA A 158 -4.59 5.99 -6.10
CA ALA A 158 -5.34 6.23 -4.87
C ALA A 158 -5.31 7.72 -4.47
N GLU A 159 -4.17 8.41 -4.61
CA GLU A 159 -4.08 9.86 -4.40
C GLU A 159 -5.02 10.64 -5.33
N GLN A 160 -5.05 10.26 -6.62
CA GLN A 160 -5.98 10.88 -7.58
C GLN A 160 -7.44 10.64 -7.20
N LEU A 161 -7.76 9.44 -6.72
CA LEU A 161 -9.10 9.07 -6.28
C LEU A 161 -9.53 9.90 -5.06
N VAL A 162 -8.68 10.00 -4.05
CA VAL A 162 -8.92 10.84 -2.86
C VAL A 162 -9.12 12.31 -3.27
N LYS A 163 -8.27 12.84 -4.15
CA LYS A 163 -8.38 14.22 -4.64
C LYS A 163 -9.71 14.50 -5.35
N GLN A 164 -10.25 13.54 -6.12
CA GLN A 164 -11.54 13.70 -6.81
C GLN A 164 -12.71 13.85 -5.85
N THR A 165 -12.60 13.36 -4.60
CA THR A 165 -13.63 13.53 -3.58
C THR A 165 -13.57 14.88 -2.85
N GLY A 166 -12.54 15.68 -3.12
CA GLY A 166 -12.26 16.92 -2.38
C GLY A 166 -11.53 16.70 -1.05
N ALA A 167 -11.18 15.47 -0.70
CA ALA A 167 -10.33 15.14 0.43
C ALA A 167 -8.84 15.36 0.10
N THR A 168 -8.00 15.38 1.13
CA THR A 168 -6.55 15.58 0.99
C THR A 168 -5.81 14.36 1.51
N VAL A 169 -4.84 13.86 0.74
CA VAL A 169 -3.93 12.82 1.23
C VAL A 169 -2.93 13.47 2.19
N TYR A 170 -2.97 13.06 3.44
CA TYR A 170 -2.03 13.53 4.45
C TYR A 170 -0.66 12.84 4.28
N ALA A 171 -0.69 11.51 4.09
CA ALA A 171 0.49 10.69 3.81
C ALA A 171 0.09 9.35 3.19
N ASN A 172 1.08 8.66 2.60
CA ASN A 172 1.01 7.27 2.20
C ASN A 172 1.85 6.45 3.19
N PHE A 173 1.28 5.43 3.82
CA PHE A 173 2.00 4.48 4.66
C PHE A 173 2.14 3.15 3.94
N VAL A 174 3.37 2.61 3.92
CA VAL A 174 3.66 1.27 3.42
C VAL A 174 4.55 0.51 4.40
N VAL A 175 4.37 -0.80 4.49
CA VAL A 175 5.26 -1.63 5.31
C VAL A 175 6.64 -1.73 4.68
N ILE A 176 6.69 -1.82 3.34
CA ILE A 176 7.94 -2.01 2.58
C ILE A 176 8.03 -1.00 1.44
N GLU A 177 9.20 -0.42 1.27
CA GLU A 177 9.58 0.34 0.07
C GLU A 177 10.73 -0.36 -0.66
N LEU A 178 10.61 -0.48 -1.98
CA LEU A 178 11.69 -0.88 -2.87
C LEU A 178 12.37 0.38 -3.42
N GLY A 179 13.41 0.85 -2.73
CA GLY A 179 14.05 2.15 -2.98
C GLY A 179 14.59 2.30 -4.41
N ASP A 180 15.16 1.23 -4.97
CA ASP A 180 15.72 1.21 -6.33
C ASP A 180 14.68 1.53 -7.41
N LEU A 181 13.39 1.31 -7.15
CA LEU A 181 12.29 1.58 -8.09
C LEU A 181 11.83 3.05 -8.09
N ASN A 182 12.32 3.85 -7.15
CA ASN A 182 12.04 5.28 -7.07
C ASN A 182 10.53 5.64 -7.08
N GLY A 183 9.69 4.80 -6.49
CA GLY A 183 8.23 4.97 -6.50
C GLY A 183 7.73 6.27 -5.88
N ARG A 184 8.49 6.87 -4.97
CA ARG A 184 8.17 8.19 -4.38
C ARG A 184 8.07 9.31 -5.42
N LYS A 185 8.80 9.21 -6.54
CA LYS A 185 8.89 10.28 -7.56
C LYS A 185 7.55 10.57 -8.26
N VAL A 186 6.63 9.61 -8.26
CA VAL A 186 5.32 9.79 -8.91
C VAL A 186 4.22 10.20 -7.93
N LEU A 187 4.53 10.27 -6.63
CA LEU A 187 3.57 10.60 -5.58
C LEU A 187 3.62 12.09 -5.24
N ALA A 188 2.46 12.66 -4.95
CA ALA A 188 2.33 14.06 -4.57
C ALA A 188 2.45 14.26 -3.04
N SER A 189 2.11 13.22 -2.27
CA SER A 189 2.09 13.26 -0.80
C SER A 189 3.29 12.52 -0.22
N GLU A 190 3.60 12.81 1.03
CA GLU A 190 4.69 12.16 1.76
C GLU A 190 4.48 10.64 1.83
N VAL A 191 5.58 9.89 1.76
CA VAL A 191 5.59 8.44 1.95
C VAL A 191 6.34 8.11 3.24
N ASP A 192 5.65 7.39 4.11
CA ASP A 192 6.19 6.79 5.32
C ASP A 192 6.34 5.29 5.09
N ALA A 193 7.57 4.82 4.92
CA ALA A 193 7.89 3.42 4.73
C ALA A 193 8.51 2.86 6.02
N PHE A 194 7.94 1.75 6.52
CA PHE A 194 8.44 1.14 7.75
C PHE A 194 9.80 0.46 7.52
N LEU A 195 9.96 -0.26 6.41
CA LEU A 195 11.21 -0.87 5.95
C LEU A 195 11.53 -0.40 4.53
N THR A 196 12.81 -0.17 4.23
CA THR A 196 13.30 0.17 2.88
C THR A 196 14.37 -0.82 2.45
N TYR A 197 14.24 -1.37 1.25
CA TYR A 197 15.19 -2.29 0.63
C TYR A 197 15.77 -1.72 -0.66
#